data_08b6f040654a1695eb17a553d40b5b8e
#
_entry.id   08b6f040654a1695eb17a553d40b5b8e
#
_cell.length_a   1.000
_cell.length_b   1.000
_cell.length_c   1.000
_cell.angle_alpha   90.00
_cell.angle_beta   90.00
_cell.angle_gamma   90.00
#
_symmetry.space_group_name_H-M   'P 1'
#
loop_
_entity.id
_entity.type
_entity.pdbx_description
1 polymer ?
#
loop_
_entity_poly.entity_id
_entity_poly.type
_entity_poly.pdbx_seq_one_letter_code
_entity_poly.pdbx_strand_id
1 'polypeptide(L)'
;MKTFTRQQFLQHTAMAGAAMLLSSLEGFAFTMPDKKIKVAVIGCGSVSGVYLPHLSKSPFVELVSVCDIIFSRAQKRAQEFNVPHQYPHIDQQLAGAPFDLLVTLTDMQEHGRLNKQALQSGKHVWSEKPMANTYKEGKVLLDLAKNKNLRIWGAPAVVNSPQFAFMSQAIREGKLGKISSAHAHYGHLGPTWSAFFYETGGGSLPDLGVYNIATLTGLLGPAKQVMAMTSIVTPERTVDNKGKIKVEAEDN
;
A
#
# COMPACT_ATOMS: atom_id res chain seq x y z
N MET A 1 -46.12 -18.09 -38.42
CA MET A 1 -44.90 -17.72 -37.69
C MET A 1 -44.31 -16.50 -38.37
N LYS A 2 -44.22 -15.35 -37.67
CA LYS A 2 -43.57 -14.15 -38.20
C LYS A 2 -42.05 -14.35 -38.15
N THR A 3 -41.42 -14.38 -39.29
CA THR A 3 -39.96 -14.45 -39.42
C THR A 3 -39.34 -13.10 -39.13
N PHE A 4 -38.48 -13.05 -38.15
CA PHE A 4 -37.69 -11.84 -37.86
C PHE A 4 -36.60 -11.63 -38.92
N THR A 5 -36.46 -10.41 -39.36
CA THR A 5 -35.30 -10.03 -40.20
C THR A 5 -34.05 -10.00 -39.34
N ARG A 6 -32.90 -10.19 -39.97
CA ARG A 6 -31.57 -10.12 -39.28
C ARG A 6 -31.40 -8.81 -38.51
N GLN A 7 -31.91 -7.72 -39.04
CA GLN A 7 -31.83 -6.40 -38.41
C GLN A 7 -32.75 -6.29 -37.16
N GLN A 8 -33.95 -6.85 -37.20
CA GLN A 8 -34.86 -6.91 -36.05
C GLN A 8 -34.29 -7.83 -34.95
N PHE A 9 -33.66 -8.95 -35.32
CA PHE A 9 -33.01 -9.82 -34.36
C PHE A 9 -31.85 -9.10 -33.64
N LEU A 10 -31.00 -8.38 -34.37
CA LEU A 10 -29.89 -7.60 -33.80
C LEU A 10 -30.37 -6.44 -32.91
N GLN A 11 -31.46 -5.78 -33.27
CA GLN A 11 -32.04 -4.73 -32.43
C GLN A 11 -32.66 -5.28 -31.15
N HIS A 12 -33.31 -6.40 -31.17
CA HIS A 12 -33.91 -7.01 -29.97
C HIS A 12 -32.86 -7.63 -29.05
N THR A 13 -31.79 -8.21 -29.58
CA THR A 13 -30.66 -8.68 -28.77
C THR A 13 -29.85 -7.54 -28.15
N ALA A 14 -29.66 -6.43 -28.85
CA ALA A 14 -29.01 -5.24 -28.31
C ALA A 14 -29.83 -4.59 -27.17
N MET A 15 -31.15 -4.50 -27.33
CA MET A 15 -32.06 -3.99 -26.29
C MET A 15 -32.13 -4.92 -25.08
N ALA A 16 -32.19 -6.25 -25.27
CA ALA A 16 -32.16 -7.21 -24.18
C ALA A 16 -30.83 -7.20 -23.42
N GLY A 17 -29.71 -7.06 -24.14
CA GLY A 17 -28.38 -6.90 -23.54
C GLY A 17 -28.23 -5.63 -22.73
N ALA A 18 -28.74 -4.52 -23.22
CA ALA A 18 -28.75 -3.24 -22.50
C ALA A 18 -29.65 -3.28 -21.25
N ALA A 19 -30.82 -3.93 -21.32
CA ALA A 19 -31.70 -4.10 -20.17
C ALA A 19 -31.07 -5.00 -19.08
N MET A 20 -30.36 -6.08 -19.46
CA MET A 20 -29.62 -6.91 -18.49
C MET A 20 -28.43 -6.18 -17.86
N LEU A 21 -27.75 -5.32 -18.59
CA LEU A 21 -26.67 -4.48 -18.05
C LEU A 21 -27.20 -3.41 -17.10
N LEU A 22 -28.37 -2.83 -17.38
CA LEU A 22 -29.01 -1.83 -16.51
C LEU A 22 -29.57 -2.47 -15.23
N SER A 23 -30.16 -3.66 -15.31
CA SER A 23 -30.67 -4.37 -14.12
C SER A 23 -29.57 -4.89 -13.20
N SER A 24 -28.36 -5.15 -13.73
CA SER A 24 -27.20 -5.49 -12.90
C SER A 24 -26.54 -4.28 -12.24
N LEU A 25 -26.82 -3.06 -12.71
CA LEU A 25 -26.32 -1.82 -12.11
C LEU A 25 -27.19 -1.36 -10.91
N GLU A 26 -28.45 -1.72 -10.85
CA GLU A 26 -29.34 -1.38 -9.71
C GLU A 26 -29.00 -2.15 -8.41
N GLY A 27 -28.24 -3.26 -8.50
CA GLY A 27 -27.78 -4.03 -7.34
C GLY A 27 -26.52 -3.49 -6.64
N PHE A 28 -25.82 -2.52 -7.22
CA PHE A 28 -24.65 -1.86 -6.63
C PHE A 28 -24.93 -0.39 -6.29
N ALA A 29 -26.06 -0.11 -5.63
CA ALA A 29 -26.18 1.12 -4.88
C ALA A 29 -25.21 1.01 -3.69
N PHE A 30 -23.96 1.47 -3.89
CA PHE A 30 -23.07 1.77 -2.78
C PHE A 30 -23.78 2.82 -1.92
N THR A 31 -24.42 2.37 -0.84
CA THR A 31 -24.89 3.29 0.19
C THR A 31 -23.64 3.97 0.73
N MET A 32 -23.52 5.25 0.42
CA MET A 32 -22.43 6.06 0.99
C MET A 32 -22.53 5.97 2.51
N PRO A 33 -21.44 5.64 3.22
CA PRO A 33 -21.50 5.60 4.66
C PRO A 33 -21.84 6.99 5.19
N ASP A 34 -22.73 7.06 6.17
CA ASP A 34 -23.18 8.31 6.79
C ASP A 34 -22.03 9.11 7.41
N LYS A 35 -20.90 8.45 7.67
CA LYS A 35 -19.71 9.05 8.29
C LYS A 35 -18.45 8.69 7.53
N LYS A 36 -17.69 9.72 7.15
CA LYS A 36 -16.35 9.55 6.57
C LYS A 36 -15.35 9.07 7.64
N ILE A 37 -14.39 8.27 7.20
CA ILE A 37 -13.24 7.88 8.03
C ILE A 37 -12.29 9.07 8.10
N LYS A 38 -11.97 9.51 9.31
CA LYS A 38 -10.99 10.57 9.56
C LYS A 38 -9.57 10.01 9.46
N VAL A 39 -8.81 10.54 8.51
CA VAL A 39 -7.48 10.05 8.17
C VAL A 39 -6.42 11.09 8.50
N ALA A 40 -5.37 10.65 9.17
CA ALA A 40 -4.13 11.39 9.35
C ALA A 40 -3.02 10.71 8.55
N VAL A 41 -2.10 11.48 7.99
CA VAL A 41 -0.94 11.00 7.22
C VAL A 41 0.34 11.41 7.92
N ILE A 42 1.28 10.49 8.10
CA ILE A 42 2.64 10.78 8.55
C ILE A 42 3.66 10.36 7.48
N GLY A 43 4.59 11.27 7.16
CA GLY A 43 5.48 11.17 6.02
C GLY A 43 4.93 11.92 4.81
N CYS A 44 5.49 13.12 4.54
CA CYS A 44 5.10 14.01 3.44
C CYS A 44 6.14 14.04 2.32
N GLY A 45 6.92 12.94 2.20
CA GLY A 45 7.93 12.76 1.17
C GLY A 45 7.36 12.38 -0.22
N SER A 46 8.17 11.67 -1.00
CA SER A 46 7.83 11.28 -2.38
C SER A 46 6.52 10.48 -2.47
N VAL A 47 6.40 9.41 -1.67
CA VAL A 47 5.26 8.50 -1.69
C VAL A 47 3.94 9.19 -1.32
N SER A 48 3.96 10.23 -0.49
CA SER A 48 2.75 11.01 -0.19
C SER A 48 2.10 11.62 -1.42
N GLY A 49 2.89 11.90 -2.47
CA GLY A 49 2.39 12.36 -3.77
C GLY A 49 1.53 11.36 -4.51
N VAL A 50 1.62 10.07 -4.18
CA VAL A 50 0.74 9.01 -4.70
C VAL A 50 -0.51 8.88 -3.84
N TYR A 51 -0.38 8.90 -2.51
CA TYR A 51 -1.50 8.66 -1.58
C TYR A 51 -2.45 9.84 -1.45
N LEU A 52 -1.93 11.05 -1.24
CA LEU A 52 -2.74 12.24 -0.94
C LEU A 52 -3.75 12.58 -2.04
N PRO A 53 -3.43 12.49 -3.36
CA PRO A 53 -4.42 12.71 -4.41
C PRO A 53 -5.62 11.76 -4.35
N HIS A 54 -5.41 10.50 -3.93
CA HIS A 54 -6.47 9.52 -3.78
C HIS A 54 -7.28 9.76 -2.49
N LEU A 55 -6.60 10.01 -1.37
CA LEU A 55 -7.25 10.27 -0.08
C LEU A 55 -8.11 11.54 -0.12
N SER A 56 -7.59 12.62 -0.69
CA SER A 56 -8.30 13.91 -0.77
C SER A 56 -9.55 13.88 -1.66
N LYS A 57 -9.58 12.99 -2.67
CA LYS A 57 -10.72 12.83 -3.59
C LYS A 57 -11.69 11.75 -3.18
N SER A 58 -11.35 10.92 -2.20
CA SER A 58 -12.18 9.81 -1.77
C SER A 58 -13.46 10.31 -1.09
N PRO A 59 -14.65 9.87 -1.51
CA PRO A 59 -15.90 10.24 -0.86
C PRO A 59 -16.03 9.64 0.54
N PHE A 60 -15.20 8.63 0.88
CA PHE A 60 -15.22 7.90 2.15
C PHE A 60 -14.25 8.46 3.19
N VAL A 61 -13.38 9.41 2.80
CA VAL A 61 -12.29 9.93 3.62
C VAL A 61 -12.48 11.41 3.94
N GLU A 62 -12.21 11.76 5.20
CA GLU A 62 -11.94 13.13 5.65
C GLU A 62 -10.46 13.20 6.00
N LEU A 63 -9.67 13.90 5.20
CA LEU A 63 -8.25 14.09 5.45
C LEU A 63 -8.05 15.18 6.49
N VAL A 64 -7.70 14.79 7.72
CA VAL A 64 -7.69 15.67 8.90
C VAL A 64 -6.34 16.33 9.11
N SER A 65 -5.25 15.57 8.98
CA SER A 65 -3.92 16.10 9.29
C SER A 65 -2.81 15.44 8.49
N VAL A 66 -1.71 16.17 8.34
CA VAL A 66 -0.44 15.66 7.83
C VAL A 66 0.70 15.96 8.81
N CYS A 67 1.72 15.09 8.84
CA CYS A 67 2.85 15.20 9.74
C CYS A 67 4.15 14.84 9.01
N ASP A 68 5.22 15.60 9.26
CA ASP A 68 6.57 15.30 8.79
C ASP A 68 7.60 15.99 9.70
N ILE A 69 8.68 15.28 10.03
CA ILE A 69 9.79 15.85 10.83
C ILE A 69 10.47 17.04 10.12
N ILE A 70 10.45 17.04 8.78
CA ILE A 70 10.79 18.21 7.97
C ILE A 70 9.50 19.01 7.78
N PHE A 71 9.18 19.87 8.77
CA PHE A 71 7.88 20.53 8.90
C PHE A 71 7.42 21.26 7.62
N SER A 72 8.35 21.83 6.86
CA SER A 72 8.04 22.47 5.57
C SER A 72 7.39 21.51 4.55
N ARG A 73 7.68 20.22 4.61
CA ARG A 73 7.01 19.21 3.78
C ARG A 73 5.55 19.03 4.19
N ALA A 74 5.29 18.96 5.50
CA ALA A 74 3.92 18.90 6.01
C ALA A 74 3.12 20.15 5.62
N GLN A 75 3.71 21.35 5.76
CA GLN A 75 3.10 22.61 5.35
C GLN A 75 2.75 22.62 3.86
N LYS A 76 3.70 22.20 3.00
CA LYS A 76 3.47 22.13 1.56
C LYS A 76 2.32 21.19 1.21
N ARG A 77 2.28 19.99 1.79
CA ARG A 77 1.19 19.03 1.54
C ARG A 77 -0.14 19.47 2.10
N ALA A 78 -0.14 20.10 3.27
CA ALA A 78 -1.35 20.69 3.85
C ALA A 78 -1.97 21.74 2.93
N GLN A 79 -1.16 22.63 2.37
CA GLN A 79 -1.60 23.65 1.42
C GLN A 79 -2.09 23.02 0.10
N GLU A 80 -1.33 22.07 -0.47
CA GLU A 80 -1.63 21.42 -1.76
C GLU A 80 -2.97 20.67 -1.74
N PHE A 81 -3.30 20.01 -0.62
CA PHE A 81 -4.48 19.17 -0.48
C PHE A 81 -5.56 19.72 0.46
N ASN A 82 -5.44 21.00 0.88
CA ASN A 82 -6.36 21.66 1.79
C ASN A 82 -6.56 20.90 3.10
N VAL A 83 -5.48 20.38 3.69
CA VAL A 83 -5.53 19.63 4.96
C VAL A 83 -5.50 20.64 6.12
N PRO A 84 -6.49 20.60 7.05
CA PRO A 84 -6.66 21.66 8.04
C PRO A 84 -5.56 21.70 9.11
N HIS A 85 -4.93 20.55 9.42
CA HIS A 85 -3.93 20.48 10.49
C HIS A 85 -2.62 19.91 10.00
N GLN A 86 -1.50 20.43 10.54
CA GLN A 86 -0.15 20.00 10.23
C GLN A 86 0.71 19.93 11.49
N TYR A 87 1.54 18.89 11.60
CA TYR A 87 2.33 18.63 12.79
C TYR A 87 3.78 18.28 12.45
N PRO A 88 4.77 18.68 13.28
CA PRO A 88 6.17 18.29 13.08
C PRO A 88 6.50 16.91 13.62
N HIS A 89 5.73 16.37 14.58
CA HIS A 89 5.99 15.07 15.22
C HIS A 89 4.71 14.30 15.49
N ILE A 90 4.83 12.97 15.49
CA ILE A 90 3.70 12.05 15.71
C ILE A 90 2.99 12.31 17.06
N ASP A 91 3.73 12.63 18.12
CA ASP A 91 3.13 12.88 19.44
C ASP A 91 2.16 14.06 19.41
N GLN A 92 2.52 15.13 18.70
CA GLN A 92 1.64 16.27 18.50
C GLN A 92 0.46 15.93 17.58
N GLN A 93 0.67 15.09 16.56
CA GLN A 93 -0.40 14.64 15.68
C GLN A 93 -1.41 13.75 16.44
N LEU A 94 -0.93 12.84 17.30
CA LEU A 94 -1.77 11.96 18.11
C LEU A 94 -2.55 12.73 19.20
N ALA A 95 -1.97 13.79 19.76
CA ALA A 95 -2.60 14.66 20.76
C ALA A 95 -3.49 15.76 20.12
N GLY A 96 -3.39 15.98 18.83
CA GLY A 96 -4.04 17.07 18.10
C GLY A 96 -5.45 16.73 17.62
N ALA A 97 -5.78 17.15 16.39
CA ALA A 97 -7.09 16.92 15.80
C ALA A 97 -7.46 15.42 15.76
N PRO A 98 -8.66 15.02 16.19
CA PRO A 98 -9.04 13.62 16.29
C PRO A 98 -9.15 12.95 14.91
N PHE A 99 -8.63 11.72 14.80
CA PHE A 99 -8.71 10.90 13.60
C PHE A 99 -8.90 9.42 13.96
N ASP A 100 -9.27 8.61 12.98
CA ASP A 100 -9.56 7.18 13.14
C ASP A 100 -8.40 6.30 12.62
N LEU A 101 -7.78 6.71 11.51
CA LEU A 101 -6.78 5.94 10.77
C LEU A 101 -5.51 6.76 10.55
N LEU A 102 -4.35 6.22 10.94
CA LEU A 102 -3.04 6.74 10.54
C LEU A 102 -2.58 6.04 9.26
N VAL A 103 -2.14 6.84 8.27
CA VAL A 103 -1.44 6.36 7.08
C VAL A 103 0.04 6.71 7.23
N THR A 104 0.89 5.66 7.35
CA THR A 104 2.34 5.80 7.57
C THR A 104 3.08 5.67 6.25
N LEU A 105 3.77 6.75 5.84
CA LEU A 105 4.46 6.92 4.55
C LEU A 105 5.91 7.40 4.72
N THR A 106 6.51 7.15 5.87
CA THR A 106 7.88 7.57 6.22
C THR A 106 8.93 6.64 5.61
N ASP A 107 10.19 6.84 5.97
CA ASP A 107 11.25 5.89 5.68
C ASP A 107 10.96 4.56 6.38
N MET A 108 11.33 3.46 5.73
CA MET A 108 10.92 2.11 6.13
C MET A 108 11.38 1.74 7.55
N GLN A 109 12.52 2.27 8.01
CA GLN A 109 13.05 2.04 9.35
C GLN A 109 12.13 2.52 10.48
N GLU A 110 11.29 3.53 10.18
CA GLU A 110 10.39 4.15 11.16
C GLU A 110 9.01 3.48 11.26
N HIS A 111 8.63 2.64 10.28
CA HIS A 111 7.27 2.11 10.19
C HIS A 111 6.85 1.37 11.47
N GLY A 112 7.68 0.45 11.96
CA GLY A 112 7.33 -0.34 13.14
C GLY A 112 7.07 0.51 14.37
N ARG A 113 7.93 1.49 14.64
CA ARG A 113 7.82 2.41 15.79
C ARG A 113 6.57 3.27 15.69
N LEU A 114 6.35 3.93 14.55
CA LEU A 114 5.20 4.81 14.33
C LEU A 114 3.87 4.07 14.35
N ASN A 115 3.82 2.90 13.71
CA ASN A 115 2.65 2.02 13.71
C ASN A 115 2.28 1.58 15.14
N LYS A 116 3.29 1.25 15.96
CA LYS A 116 3.09 0.89 17.36
C LYS A 116 2.50 2.05 18.17
N GLN A 117 3.03 3.26 18.03
CA GLN A 117 2.52 4.45 18.71
C GLN A 117 1.05 4.73 18.35
N ALA A 118 0.70 4.65 17.05
CA ALA A 118 -0.67 4.83 16.60
C ALA A 118 -1.63 3.79 17.20
N LEU A 119 -1.27 2.50 17.15
CA LEU A 119 -2.07 1.43 17.74
C LEU A 119 -2.21 1.60 19.25
N GLN A 120 -1.14 1.98 19.95
CA GLN A 120 -1.18 2.28 21.39
C GLN A 120 -2.17 3.39 21.73
N SER A 121 -2.26 4.40 20.86
CA SER A 121 -3.17 5.53 20.96
C SER A 121 -4.59 5.25 20.42
N GLY A 122 -4.92 3.98 20.15
CA GLY A 122 -6.26 3.59 19.72
C GLY A 122 -6.59 3.93 18.26
N LYS A 123 -5.58 4.08 17.40
CA LYS A 123 -5.77 4.39 15.98
C LYS A 123 -5.61 3.15 15.13
N HIS A 124 -6.44 3.01 14.09
CA HIS A 124 -6.17 2.08 13.01
C HIS A 124 -4.94 2.50 12.22
N VAL A 125 -4.30 1.58 11.52
CA VAL A 125 -3.07 1.86 10.77
C VAL A 125 -3.16 1.30 9.36
N TRP A 126 -2.79 2.13 8.39
CA TRP A 126 -2.32 1.71 7.07
C TRP A 126 -0.84 2.07 6.94
N SER A 127 0.01 1.09 6.75
CA SER A 127 1.45 1.30 6.65
C SER A 127 1.96 1.06 5.24
N GLU A 128 2.86 1.91 4.75
CA GLU A 128 3.71 1.54 3.62
C GLU A 128 4.57 0.32 4.00
N LYS A 129 5.06 -0.33 2.96
CA LYS A 129 5.92 -1.52 3.08
C LYS A 129 7.39 -1.12 3.41
N PRO A 130 8.06 -1.97 4.16
CA PRO A 130 7.55 -3.06 4.98
C PRO A 130 6.81 -2.51 6.20
N MET A 131 5.75 -3.18 6.64
CA MET A 131 4.95 -2.77 7.80
C MET A 131 5.77 -2.73 9.10
N ALA A 132 6.82 -3.54 9.16
CA ALA A 132 7.77 -3.67 10.27
C ALA A 132 9.11 -4.16 9.72
N ASN A 133 10.20 -3.88 10.44
CA ASN A 133 11.55 -4.21 10.01
C ASN A 133 11.96 -5.65 10.35
N THR A 134 11.25 -6.31 11.26
CA THR A 134 11.49 -7.70 11.64
C THR A 134 10.17 -8.45 11.85
N TYR A 135 10.21 -9.78 11.70
CA TYR A 135 9.08 -10.64 12.02
C TYR A 135 8.58 -10.46 13.46
N LYS A 136 9.50 -10.34 14.43
CA LYS A 136 9.16 -10.12 15.85
C LYS A 136 8.40 -8.83 16.06
N GLU A 137 8.85 -7.75 15.42
CA GLU A 137 8.17 -6.45 15.48
C GLU A 137 6.78 -6.53 14.83
N GLY A 138 6.68 -7.10 13.63
CA GLY A 138 5.41 -7.29 12.93
C GLY A 138 4.41 -8.09 13.76
N LYS A 139 4.85 -9.17 14.43
CA LYS A 139 4.01 -9.95 15.32
C LYS A 139 3.49 -9.13 16.49
N VAL A 140 4.34 -8.31 17.11
CA VAL A 140 3.94 -7.41 18.21
C VAL A 140 2.86 -6.42 17.73
N LEU A 141 2.99 -5.86 16.54
CA LEU A 141 1.98 -4.94 15.96
C LEU A 141 0.64 -5.64 15.74
N LEU A 142 0.66 -6.85 15.19
CA LEU A 142 -0.56 -7.64 14.94
C LEU A 142 -1.26 -8.02 16.26
N ASP A 143 -0.51 -8.49 17.23
CA ASP A 143 -1.05 -8.84 18.56
C ASP A 143 -1.63 -7.61 19.27
N LEU A 144 -0.96 -6.45 19.18
CA LEU A 144 -1.43 -5.19 19.74
C LEU A 144 -2.73 -4.73 19.06
N ALA A 145 -2.79 -4.77 17.75
CA ALA A 145 -3.98 -4.41 16.98
C ALA A 145 -5.17 -5.31 17.38
N LYS A 146 -4.95 -6.63 17.43
CA LYS A 146 -5.95 -7.61 17.83
C LYS A 146 -6.46 -7.34 19.27
N ASN A 147 -5.56 -7.15 20.24
CA ASN A 147 -5.91 -6.93 21.64
C ASN A 147 -6.70 -5.63 21.86
N LYS A 148 -6.50 -4.63 21.02
CA LYS A 148 -7.22 -3.35 21.08
C LYS A 148 -8.43 -3.28 20.13
N ASN A 149 -8.78 -4.39 19.44
CA ASN A 149 -9.82 -4.41 18.41
C ASN A 149 -9.60 -3.36 17.31
N LEU A 150 -8.34 -3.15 16.96
CA LEU A 150 -7.92 -2.25 15.88
C LEU A 150 -7.56 -3.04 14.62
N ARG A 151 -7.43 -2.33 13.51
CA ARG A 151 -6.97 -2.86 12.23
C ARG A 151 -5.60 -2.29 11.90
N ILE A 152 -4.73 -3.15 11.37
CA ILE A 152 -3.49 -2.75 10.72
C ILE A 152 -3.40 -3.43 9.37
N TRP A 153 -3.09 -2.65 8.34
CA TRP A 153 -2.86 -3.11 6.97
C TRP A 153 -1.48 -2.66 6.52
N GLY A 154 -0.82 -3.47 5.73
CA GLY A 154 0.47 -3.17 5.12
C GLY A 154 0.40 -3.21 3.59
N ALA A 155 1.05 -2.29 2.92
CA ALA A 155 1.44 -2.45 1.53
C ALA A 155 2.46 -3.61 1.40
N PRO A 156 2.69 -4.19 0.22
CA PRO A 156 2.18 -3.76 -1.07
C PRO A 156 0.76 -4.29 -1.34
N ALA A 157 -0.04 -3.45 -1.96
CA ALA A 157 -1.41 -3.80 -2.37
C ALA A 157 -1.47 -4.62 -3.68
N VAL A 158 -0.36 -5.25 -4.09
CA VAL A 158 -0.27 -6.03 -5.36
C VAL A 158 -1.30 -7.14 -5.45
N VAL A 159 -1.64 -7.75 -4.31
CA VAL A 159 -2.67 -8.80 -4.22
C VAL A 159 -4.09 -8.32 -4.49
N ASN A 160 -4.31 -7.02 -4.51
CA ASN A 160 -5.59 -6.38 -4.83
C ASN A 160 -5.66 -5.89 -6.29
N SER A 161 -4.59 -6.10 -7.08
CA SER A 161 -4.56 -5.65 -8.47
C SER A 161 -5.39 -6.55 -9.38
N PRO A 162 -5.95 -6.01 -10.49
CA PRO A 162 -6.65 -6.81 -11.50
C PRO A 162 -5.75 -7.90 -12.10
N GLN A 163 -4.46 -7.64 -12.25
CA GLN A 163 -3.48 -8.59 -12.76
C GLN A 163 -3.32 -9.78 -11.81
N PHE A 164 -3.22 -9.52 -10.50
CA PHE A 164 -3.17 -10.57 -9.50
C PHE A 164 -4.46 -11.39 -9.48
N ALA A 165 -5.63 -10.74 -9.55
CA ALA A 165 -6.93 -11.41 -9.61
C ALA A 165 -7.01 -12.36 -10.82
N PHE A 166 -6.56 -11.90 -12.00
CA PHE A 166 -6.50 -12.73 -13.21
C PHE A 166 -5.58 -13.95 -13.05
N MET A 167 -4.35 -13.75 -12.55
CA MET A 167 -3.41 -14.86 -12.30
C MET A 167 -3.98 -15.87 -11.29
N SER A 168 -4.53 -15.37 -10.20
CA SER A 168 -5.14 -16.18 -9.15
C SER A 168 -6.33 -16.99 -9.68
N GLN A 169 -7.16 -16.41 -10.54
CA GLN A 169 -8.28 -17.09 -11.19
C GLN A 169 -7.78 -18.19 -12.12
N ALA A 170 -6.79 -17.91 -12.99
CA ALA A 170 -6.23 -18.90 -13.91
C ALA A 170 -5.66 -20.13 -13.17
N ILE A 171 -5.00 -19.90 -12.02
CA ILE A 171 -4.48 -20.96 -11.17
C ILE A 171 -5.64 -21.81 -10.58
N ARG A 172 -6.64 -21.15 -9.97
CA ARG A 172 -7.79 -21.84 -9.35
C ARG A 172 -8.63 -22.65 -10.36
N GLU A 173 -8.74 -22.17 -11.59
CA GLU A 173 -9.45 -22.86 -12.67
C GLU A 173 -8.62 -23.99 -13.32
N GLY A 174 -7.40 -24.22 -12.83
CA GLY A 174 -6.52 -25.27 -13.34
C GLY A 174 -5.98 -25.03 -14.75
N LYS A 175 -6.09 -23.79 -15.29
CA LYS A 175 -5.64 -23.46 -16.66
C LYS A 175 -4.15 -23.69 -16.89
N LEU A 176 -3.34 -23.64 -15.82
CA LEU A 176 -1.90 -23.86 -15.87
C LEU A 176 -1.51 -25.31 -15.48
N GLY A 177 -2.50 -26.16 -15.17
CA GLY A 177 -2.22 -27.49 -14.63
C GLY A 177 -1.50 -27.44 -13.29
N LYS A 178 -0.64 -28.43 -13.02
CA LYS A 178 0.19 -28.47 -11.82
C LYS A 178 1.36 -27.48 -11.96
N ILE A 179 1.40 -26.48 -11.10
CA ILE A 179 2.52 -25.53 -11.07
C ILE A 179 3.72 -26.21 -10.42
N SER A 180 4.80 -26.36 -11.15
CA SER A 180 6.06 -26.97 -10.69
C SER A 180 7.08 -25.94 -10.23
N SER A 181 7.06 -24.74 -10.79
CA SER A 181 7.97 -23.64 -10.43
C SER A 181 7.30 -22.30 -10.69
N ALA A 182 7.78 -21.27 -9.98
CA ALA A 182 7.45 -19.87 -10.24
C ALA A 182 8.70 -19.02 -10.01
N HIS A 183 8.88 -18.01 -10.86
CA HIS A 183 9.98 -17.08 -10.78
C HIS A 183 9.45 -15.67 -10.74
N ALA A 184 9.99 -14.84 -9.86
CA ALA A 184 9.70 -13.43 -9.81
C ALA A 184 11.02 -12.66 -9.79
N HIS A 185 11.10 -11.59 -10.56
CA HIS A 185 12.24 -10.71 -10.64
C HIS A 185 11.79 -9.26 -10.52
N TYR A 186 12.50 -8.49 -9.71
CA TYR A 186 12.30 -7.06 -9.61
C TYR A 186 13.63 -6.41 -9.25
N GLY A 187 13.99 -5.35 -9.95
CA GLY A 187 15.23 -4.62 -9.72
C GLY A 187 15.29 -3.31 -10.50
N HIS A 188 16.14 -2.42 -10.01
CA HIS A 188 16.50 -1.16 -10.67
C HIS A 188 17.93 -0.76 -10.24
N LEU A 189 18.46 0.32 -10.81
CA LEU A 189 19.82 0.78 -10.50
C LEU A 189 20.02 1.32 -9.07
N GLY A 190 18.94 1.46 -8.31
CA GLY A 190 18.91 2.07 -7.00
C GLY A 190 18.56 3.57 -7.07
N PRO A 191 17.82 4.10 -6.10
CA PRO A 191 17.45 5.50 -6.05
C PRO A 191 18.63 6.39 -5.65
N THR A 192 18.70 7.59 -6.22
CA THR A 192 19.71 8.61 -5.85
C THR A 192 19.15 9.66 -4.88
N TRP A 193 17.84 9.78 -4.78
CA TRP A 193 17.17 10.86 -4.06
C TRP A 193 17.14 10.69 -2.53
N SER A 194 17.46 9.51 -2.00
CA SER A 194 17.55 9.30 -0.54
C SER A 194 18.51 8.20 -0.14
N ALA A 195 19.14 8.38 1.01
CA ALA A 195 20.11 7.44 1.56
C ALA A 195 19.48 6.27 2.31
N PHE A 196 18.24 6.37 2.80
CA PHE A 196 17.62 5.36 3.67
C PHE A 196 17.54 3.96 3.04
N PHE A 197 17.53 3.88 1.72
CA PHE A 197 17.56 2.59 0.98
C PHE A 197 18.88 1.82 1.21
N TYR A 198 19.97 2.52 1.51
CA TYR A 198 21.32 1.99 1.61
C TYR A 198 21.83 1.92 3.05
N GLU A 199 21.10 2.51 3.98
CA GLU A 199 21.38 2.50 5.41
C GLU A 199 20.87 1.22 6.06
N THR A 200 21.38 0.89 7.25
CA THR A 200 20.92 -0.28 8.03
C THR A 200 19.40 -0.32 8.15
N GLY A 201 18.79 -1.46 7.84
CA GLY A 201 17.33 -1.63 7.80
C GLY A 201 16.68 -1.26 6.46
N GLY A 202 17.47 -0.74 5.50
CA GLY A 202 17.09 -0.63 4.09
C GLY A 202 17.40 -1.92 3.33
N GLY A 203 17.70 -1.78 2.03
CA GLY A 203 18.10 -2.89 1.17
C GLY A 203 17.07 -3.26 0.11
N SER A 204 17.52 -4.08 -0.83
CA SER A 204 16.70 -4.48 -1.99
C SER A 204 15.54 -5.41 -1.59
N LEU A 205 15.73 -6.26 -0.59
CA LEU A 205 14.68 -7.17 -0.12
C LEU A 205 13.52 -6.42 0.55
N PRO A 206 13.73 -5.56 1.57
CA PRO A 206 12.63 -4.79 2.17
C PRO A 206 12.02 -3.76 1.21
N ASP A 207 12.78 -3.23 0.26
CA ASP A 207 12.24 -2.25 -0.70
C ASP A 207 11.48 -2.90 -1.86
N LEU A 208 12.04 -3.91 -2.52
CA LEU A 208 11.53 -4.52 -3.75
C LEU A 208 11.07 -5.97 -3.57
N GLY A 209 11.82 -6.78 -2.83
CA GLY A 209 11.52 -8.20 -2.65
C GLY A 209 10.16 -8.47 -2.02
N VAL A 210 9.65 -7.53 -1.23
CA VAL A 210 8.31 -7.59 -0.63
C VAL A 210 7.20 -7.74 -1.67
N TYR A 211 7.34 -7.14 -2.86
CA TYR A 211 6.36 -7.29 -3.95
C TYR A 211 6.35 -8.70 -4.51
N ASN A 212 7.54 -9.27 -4.73
CA ASN A 212 7.70 -10.64 -5.22
C ASN A 212 7.18 -11.66 -4.20
N ILE A 213 7.55 -11.48 -2.93
CA ILE A 213 7.12 -12.37 -1.84
C ILE A 213 5.59 -12.31 -1.67
N ALA A 214 5.00 -11.11 -1.63
CA ALA A 214 3.56 -10.95 -1.52
C ALA A 214 2.81 -11.59 -2.70
N THR A 215 3.33 -11.42 -3.93
CA THR A 215 2.73 -12.02 -5.12
C THR A 215 2.82 -13.55 -5.09
N LEU A 216 4.00 -14.09 -4.86
CA LEU A 216 4.22 -15.54 -4.88
C LEU A 216 3.44 -16.25 -3.76
N THR A 217 3.49 -15.73 -2.54
CA THR A 217 2.77 -16.32 -1.41
C THR A 217 1.25 -16.15 -1.53
N GLY A 218 0.79 -15.06 -2.12
CA GLY A 218 -0.63 -14.84 -2.41
C GLY A 218 -1.19 -15.79 -3.47
N LEU A 219 -0.39 -16.15 -4.49
CA LEU A 219 -0.78 -17.05 -5.56
C LEU A 219 -0.65 -18.54 -5.19
N LEU A 220 0.41 -18.91 -4.48
CA LEU A 220 0.84 -20.30 -4.26
C LEU A 220 0.73 -20.76 -2.80
N GLY A 221 0.41 -19.85 -1.88
CA GLY A 221 0.36 -20.13 -0.45
C GLY A 221 1.70 -19.86 0.25
N PRO A 222 1.77 -20.10 1.58
CA PRO A 222 2.94 -19.82 2.40
C PRO A 222 4.13 -20.73 2.02
N ALA A 223 5.33 -20.17 2.08
CA ALA A 223 6.56 -20.92 1.86
C ALA A 223 6.81 -21.93 2.99
N LYS A 224 7.15 -23.16 2.63
CA LYS A 224 7.55 -24.21 3.59
C LYS A 224 8.99 -24.05 4.05
N GLN A 225 9.87 -23.65 3.14
CA GLN A 225 11.30 -23.44 3.40
C GLN A 225 11.79 -22.23 2.61
N VAL A 226 12.77 -21.54 3.14
CA VAL A 226 13.41 -20.39 2.50
C VAL A 226 14.91 -20.56 2.62
N MET A 227 15.62 -20.26 1.53
CA MET A 227 17.06 -20.09 1.51
C MET A 227 17.35 -18.77 0.81
N ALA A 228 18.26 -17.97 1.35
CA ALA A 228 18.62 -16.68 0.79
C ALA A 228 20.13 -16.48 0.79
N MET A 229 20.60 -15.76 -0.20
CA MET A 229 21.96 -15.23 -0.27
C MET A 229 21.83 -13.74 -0.60
N THR A 230 22.60 -12.93 0.07
CA THR A 230 22.64 -11.48 -0.14
C THR A 230 24.07 -10.98 -0.17
N SER A 231 24.29 -9.86 -0.82
CA SER A 231 25.60 -9.21 -0.87
C SER A 231 25.46 -7.69 -0.99
N ILE A 232 26.55 -6.98 -0.75
CA ILE A 232 26.72 -5.57 -1.12
C ILE A 232 27.66 -5.54 -2.32
N VAL A 233 27.09 -5.38 -3.52
CA VAL A 233 27.87 -5.34 -4.78
C VAL A 233 28.43 -3.95 -5.01
N THR A 234 27.70 -2.92 -4.61
CA THR A 234 28.09 -1.52 -4.78
C THR A 234 28.36 -0.88 -3.40
N PRO A 235 29.60 -0.96 -2.86
CA PRO A 235 29.87 -0.57 -1.48
C PRO A 235 29.76 0.94 -1.20
N GLU A 236 29.74 1.75 -2.25
CA GLU A 236 29.61 3.21 -2.15
C GLU A 236 28.63 3.72 -3.20
N ARG A 237 27.79 4.69 -2.82
CA ARG A 237 26.85 5.34 -3.74
C ARG A 237 26.84 6.86 -3.51
N THR A 238 26.43 7.60 -4.55
CA THR A 238 26.18 9.03 -4.43
C THR A 238 24.69 9.25 -4.38
N VAL A 239 24.23 9.98 -3.35
CA VAL A 239 22.82 10.36 -3.17
C VAL A 239 22.70 11.88 -3.12
N ASP A 240 21.59 12.41 -3.65
CA ASP A 240 21.43 13.83 -3.94
C ASP A 240 21.55 14.72 -2.70
N ASN A 241 21.08 14.24 -1.54
CA ASN A 241 21.02 15.03 -0.31
C ASN A 241 22.16 14.80 0.66
N LYS A 242 23.03 13.80 0.42
CA LYS A 242 24.15 13.44 1.33
C LYS A 242 25.49 13.31 0.61
N GLY A 243 25.51 13.39 -0.73
CA GLY A 243 26.73 13.13 -1.51
C GLY A 243 27.13 11.65 -1.47
N LYS A 244 28.43 11.38 -1.38
CA LYS A 244 28.97 10.01 -1.35
C LYS A 244 28.72 9.37 0.01
N ILE A 245 28.10 8.18 0.01
CA ILE A 245 27.77 7.41 1.20
C ILE A 245 28.33 5.98 1.09
N LYS A 246 28.57 5.35 2.25
CA LYS A 246 28.82 3.92 2.36
C LYS A 246 27.47 3.19 2.36
N VAL A 247 27.40 2.08 1.62
CA VAL A 247 26.23 1.18 1.60
C VAL A 247 26.36 0.20 2.77
N GLU A 248 25.34 0.10 3.59
CA GLU A 248 25.29 -0.77 4.78
C GLU A 248 24.20 -1.86 4.64
N ALA A 249 23.26 -1.67 3.72
CA ALA A 249 22.21 -2.63 3.43
C ALA A 249 22.57 -3.46 2.19
N GLU A 250 22.00 -4.64 2.05
CA GLU A 250 22.18 -5.49 0.87
C GLU A 250 21.59 -4.82 -0.39
N ASP A 251 22.25 -4.97 -1.51
CA ASP A 251 21.84 -4.42 -2.80
C ASP A 251 21.73 -5.48 -3.91
N ASN A 252 21.78 -6.77 -3.51
CA ASN A 252 21.65 -7.93 -4.40
C ASN A 252 21.14 -9.16 -3.64
#